data_902ca686b99d687b3c332c761a987dac
#
_entry.id   902ca686b99d687b3c332c761a987dac
#
_cell.length_a   1.000
_cell.length_b   1.000
_cell.length_c   1.000
_cell.angle_alpha   90.00
_cell.angle_beta   90.00
_cell.angle_gamma   90.00
#
_symmetry.space_group_name_H-M   'P 1'
#
loop_
_entity.id
_entity.type
_entity.pdbx_description
1 polymer ?
#
loop_
_entity_poly.entity_id
_entity_poly.type
_entity_poly.pdbx_seq_one_letter_code
_entity_poly.pdbx_strand_id
1 'polypeptide(L)'
;MGGPRFTVRALFLSDIHLGTRACQAERLLEFLRDYEFQTLYLVGDIIDFWALRRNVYWPAEHNTVVQKVLRSARHGAQVVYIPGNHDEALRDYLEHAFGAIVMVREHVHVTADGRRFLLTHGDEYDQITTYARWLSVLGDMSYTWLLQVNRMLSWWRRKLGIAGHWSLADYAKRNVQKAASFISGFETAIAHHVHGRGFDGVICGHIHTPVIRQVEDIIYMNCGDWVDSCSAIVEHLDGRMALVRQGDTLP
;
A
#
# COMPACT_ATOMS: atom_id res chain seq x y z
N MET A 1 13.42 -24.14 13.12
CA MET A 1 12.15 -24.33 13.84
C MET A 1 11.41 -23.02 13.67
N GLY A 2 10.22 -23.04 13.03
CA GLY A 2 9.44 -21.83 12.83
C GLY A 2 8.98 -21.25 14.17
N GLY A 3 9.00 -19.93 14.30
CA GLY A 3 8.45 -19.25 15.45
C GLY A 3 6.95 -19.52 15.66
N PRO A 4 6.33 -19.06 16.75
CA PRO A 4 4.91 -19.27 16.98
C PRO A 4 4.08 -18.70 15.82
N ARG A 5 3.21 -19.51 15.22
CA ARG A 5 2.25 -19.03 14.23
C ARG A 5 1.16 -18.22 14.94
N PHE A 6 0.92 -17.04 14.42
CA PHE A 6 -0.18 -16.21 14.86
C PHE A 6 -1.44 -16.58 14.07
N THR A 7 -2.52 -16.91 14.75
CA THR A 7 -3.82 -17.18 14.12
C THR A 7 -4.67 -15.92 14.14
N VAL A 8 -5.06 -15.46 12.96
CA VAL A 8 -5.89 -14.27 12.75
C VAL A 8 -7.11 -14.63 11.92
N ARG A 9 -8.19 -13.84 12.03
CA ARG A 9 -9.39 -14.03 11.24
C ARG A 9 -9.18 -13.57 9.80
N ALA A 10 -8.61 -12.38 9.62
CA ALA A 10 -8.32 -11.85 8.30
C ALA A 10 -6.94 -11.16 8.26
N LEU A 11 -6.32 -11.24 7.09
CA LEU A 11 -5.06 -10.56 6.75
C LEU A 11 -5.30 -9.69 5.51
N PHE A 12 -4.88 -8.41 5.58
CA PHE A 12 -5.03 -7.43 4.51
C PHE A 12 -3.65 -6.97 4.06
N LEU A 13 -3.32 -7.23 2.82
CA LEU A 13 -2.07 -6.85 2.15
C LEU A 13 -2.37 -5.94 0.98
N SER A 14 -1.52 -4.95 0.73
CA SER A 14 -1.61 -4.02 -0.38
C SER A 14 -0.22 -3.66 -0.89
N ASP A 15 -0.14 -3.14 -2.10
CA ASP A 15 1.07 -2.50 -2.64
C ASP A 15 2.32 -3.39 -2.54
N ILE A 16 2.20 -4.64 -3.01
CA ILE A 16 3.29 -5.63 -3.01
C ILE A 16 4.26 -5.35 -4.16
N HIS A 17 3.74 -4.90 -5.32
CA HIS A 17 4.49 -4.58 -6.52
C HIS A 17 5.40 -5.71 -7.01
N LEU A 18 4.88 -6.95 -7.07
CA LEU A 18 5.57 -8.06 -7.72
C LEU A 18 5.88 -7.69 -9.18
N GLY A 19 7.11 -7.90 -9.61
CA GLY A 19 7.60 -7.44 -10.93
C GLY A 19 8.55 -6.26 -10.84
N THR A 20 8.74 -5.66 -9.66
CA THR A 20 9.71 -4.60 -9.39
C THR A 20 10.89 -5.08 -8.55
N ARG A 21 12.03 -4.39 -8.66
CA ARG A 21 13.20 -4.65 -7.79
C ARG A 21 13.02 -4.11 -6.37
N ALA A 22 12.06 -3.24 -6.18
CA ALA A 22 11.75 -2.63 -4.88
C ALA A 22 10.93 -3.55 -3.98
N CYS A 23 10.23 -4.53 -4.56
CA CYS A 23 9.41 -5.48 -3.81
C CYS A 23 10.25 -6.29 -2.82
N GLN A 24 9.85 -6.27 -1.55
CA GLN A 24 10.47 -7.02 -0.45
C GLN A 24 9.86 -8.42 -0.32
N ALA A 25 9.88 -9.21 -1.43
CA ALA A 25 9.21 -10.50 -1.51
C ALA A 25 9.69 -11.51 -0.45
N GLU A 26 10.98 -11.52 -0.12
CA GLU A 26 11.53 -12.41 0.94
C GLU A 26 10.91 -12.07 2.30
N ARG A 27 10.84 -10.77 2.65
CA ARG A 27 10.23 -10.31 3.90
C ARG A 27 8.74 -10.66 3.96
N LEU A 28 8.02 -10.51 2.84
CA LEU A 28 6.62 -10.92 2.74
C LEU A 28 6.46 -12.43 2.95
N LEU A 29 7.34 -13.25 2.39
CA LEU A 29 7.31 -14.70 2.57
C LEU A 29 7.60 -15.11 4.02
N GLU A 30 8.52 -14.43 4.70
CA GLU A 30 8.77 -14.62 6.12
C GLU A 30 7.54 -14.26 6.94
N PHE A 31 6.96 -13.09 6.70
CA PHE A 31 5.74 -12.63 7.34
C PHE A 31 4.58 -13.64 7.15
N LEU A 32 4.30 -14.04 5.91
CA LEU A 32 3.25 -15.01 5.60
C LEU A 32 3.49 -16.42 6.19
N ARG A 33 4.70 -16.73 6.62
CA ARG A 33 5.02 -17.99 7.32
C ARG A 33 4.55 -17.96 8.77
N ASP A 34 4.58 -16.78 9.39
CA ASP A 34 4.25 -16.60 10.80
C ASP A 34 2.74 -16.47 11.05
N TYR A 35 1.95 -16.21 10.00
CA TYR A 35 0.52 -16.00 10.10
C TYR A 35 -0.29 -17.16 9.51
N GLU A 36 -1.31 -17.59 10.26
CA GLU A 36 -2.40 -18.45 9.81
C GLU A 36 -3.69 -17.62 9.81
N PHE A 37 -4.40 -17.60 8.69
CA PHE A 37 -5.57 -16.73 8.47
C PHE A 37 -6.70 -17.50 7.79
N GLN A 38 -7.95 -17.12 8.11
CA GLN A 38 -9.14 -17.65 7.45
C GLN A 38 -9.40 -16.95 6.11
N THR A 39 -9.14 -15.63 6.06
CA THR A 39 -9.34 -14.80 4.86
C THR A 39 -8.08 -13.99 4.57
N LEU A 40 -7.69 -13.96 3.29
CA LEU A 40 -6.63 -13.10 2.78
C LEU A 40 -7.25 -12.09 1.79
N TYR A 41 -7.06 -10.82 2.07
CA TYR A 41 -7.41 -9.73 1.17
C TYR A 41 -6.15 -9.16 0.52
N LEU A 42 -6.14 -9.12 -0.80
CA LEU A 42 -5.12 -8.51 -1.63
C LEU A 42 -5.70 -7.20 -2.18
N VAL A 43 -5.32 -6.08 -1.58
CA VAL A 43 -6.00 -4.78 -1.73
C VAL A 43 -5.21 -3.87 -2.70
N GLY A 44 -5.07 -4.35 -3.93
CA GLY A 44 -4.48 -3.62 -5.07
C GLY A 44 -2.97 -3.57 -5.11
N ASP A 45 -2.48 -3.34 -6.34
CA ASP A 45 -1.07 -3.20 -6.66
C ASP A 45 -0.20 -4.39 -6.21
N ILE A 46 -0.77 -5.60 -6.40
CA ILE A 46 -0.10 -6.85 -6.05
C ILE A 46 0.92 -7.21 -7.10
N ILE A 47 0.57 -7.08 -8.39
CA ILE A 47 1.47 -7.31 -9.54
C ILE A 47 1.63 -5.99 -10.29
N ASP A 48 2.87 -5.55 -10.44
CA ASP A 48 3.17 -4.32 -11.18
C ASP A 48 3.30 -4.60 -12.68
N PHE A 49 2.17 -4.61 -13.40
CA PHE A 49 2.18 -4.76 -14.86
C PHE A 49 2.80 -3.56 -15.57
N TRP A 50 2.82 -2.38 -14.97
CA TRP A 50 3.48 -1.22 -15.58
C TRP A 50 5.00 -1.40 -15.60
N ALA A 51 5.58 -1.92 -14.52
CA ALA A 51 7.01 -2.28 -14.49
C ALA A 51 7.32 -3.43 -15.44
N LEU A 52 6.52 -4.50 -15.43
CA LEU A 52 6.71 -5.68 -16.27
C LEU A 52 6.63 -5.37 -17.77
N ARG A 53 5.77 -4.42 -18.20
CA ARG A 53 5.69 -3.97 -19.60
C ARG A 53 6.97 -3.24 -20.05
N ARG A 54 7.69 -2.59 -19.13
CA ARG A 54 8.95 -1.88 -19.44
C ARG A 54 10.15 -2.82 -19.42
N ASN A 55 10.23 -3.67 -18.42
CA ASN A 55 11.30 -4.65 -18.26
C ASN A 55 10.81 -5.81 -17.41
N VAL A 56 10.88 -7.01 -17.94
CA VAL A 56 10.47 -8.21 -17.21
C VAL A 56 11.48 -8.53 -16.10
N TYR A 57 11.07 -8.34 -14.87
CA TYR A 57 11.81 -8.74 -13.68
C TYR A 57 10.93 -9.63 -12.82
N TRP A 58 11.23 -10.93 -12.79
CA TRP A 58 10.44 -11.92 -12.06
C TRP A 58 11.33 -12.98 -11.42
N PRO A 59 11.97 -12.66 -10.28
CA PRO A 59 12.81 -13.59 -9.54
C PRO A 59 12.00 -14.71 -8.89
N ALA A 60 12.67 -15.74 -8.40
CA ALA A 60 12.06 -16.93 -7.81
C ALA A 60 11.17 -16.60 -6.61
N GLU A 61 11.54 -15.59 -5.83
CA GLU A 61 10.81 -15.12 -4.64
C GLU A 61 9.42 -14.59 -5.02
N HIS A 62 9.30 -13.83 -6.13
CA HIS A 62 8.01 -13.36 -6.63
C HIS A 62 7.09 -14.52 -7.00
N ASN A 63 7.63 -15.51 -7.70
CA ASN A 63 6.88 -16.73 -8.01
C ASN A 63 6.45 -17.46 -6.72
N THR A 64 7.31 -17.51 -5.71
CA THR A 64 7.04 -18.16 -4.43
C THR A 64 5.91 -17.45 -3.67
N VAL A 65 5.82 -16.10 -3.74
CA VAL A 65 4.70 -15.34 -3.17
C VAL A 65 3.38 -15.77 -3.82
N VAL A 66 3.33 -15.79 -5.16
CA VAL A 66 2.13 -16.24 -5.89
C VAL A 66 1.74 -17.66 -5.50
N GLN A 67 2.71 -18.58 -5.45
CA GLN A 67 2.47 -19.95 -5.02
C GLN A 67 1.96 -20.06 -3.57
N LYS A 68 2.45 -19.18 -2.67
CA LYS A 68 2.00 -19.14 -1.27
C LYS A 68 0.53 -18.71 -1.19
N VAL A 69 0.11 -17.69 -1.97
CA VAL A 69 -1.29 -17.24 -2.05
C VAL A 69 -2.18 -18.36 -2.58
N LEU A 70 -1.81 -18.98 -3.72
CA LEU A 70 -2.55 -20.10 -4.31
C LEU A 70 -2.64 -21.29 -3.37
N ARG A 71 -1.57 -21.58 -2.64
CA ARG A 71 -1.55 -22.67 -1.65
C ARG A 71 -2.49 -22.37 -0.48
N SER A 72 -2.51 -21.12 0.03
CA SER A 72 -3.43 -20.73 1.10
C SER A 72 -4.88 -20.93 0.68
N ALA A 73 -5.25 -20.48 -0.53
CA ALA A 73 -6.57 -20.68 -1.10
C ALA A 73 -6.92 -22.20 -1.22
N ARG A 74 -5.98 -23.01 -1.68
CA ARG A 74 -6.17 -24.47 -1.81
C ARG A 74 -6.36 -25.17 -0.45
N HIS A 75 -5.80 -24.61 0.64
CA HIS A 75 -5.94 -25.14 1.99
C HIS A 75 -7.13 -24.57 2.76
N GLY A 76 -8.04 -23.89 2.07
CA GLY A 76 -9.32 -23.46 2.62
C GLY A 76 -9.39 -21.99 3.06
N ALA A 77 -8.32 -21.21 2.92
CA ALA A 77 -8.41 -19.77 3.14
C ALA A 77 -9.21 -19.13 2.01
N GLN A 78 -10.15 -18.24 2.34
CA GLN A 78 -10.79 -17.40 1.37
C GLN A 78 -9.80 -16.34 0.87
N VAL A 79 -9.65 -16.19 -0.44
CA VAL A 79 -8.77 -15.16 -1.01
C VAL A 79 -9.60 -14.22 -1.87
N VAL A 80 -9.56 -12.94 -1.53
CA VAL A 80 -10.24 -11.87 -2.28
C VAL A 80 -9.17 -10.93 -2.85
N TYR A 81 -9.22 -10.72 -4.16
CA TYR A 81 -8.31 -9.85 -4.88
C TYR A 81 -9.06 -8.61 -5.38
N ILE A 82 -8.58 -7.45 -5.01
CA ILE A 82 -9.09 -6.15 -5.44
C ILE A 82 -7.99 -5.50 -6.29
N PRO A 83 -8.11 -5.39 -7.61
CA PRO A 83 -7.05 -4.81 -8.45
C PRO A 83 -6.89 -3.31 -8.22
N GLY A 84 -5.63 -2.85 -8.10
CA GLY A 84 -5.24 -1.45 -8.08
C GLY A 84 -4.98 -0.89 -9.48
N ASN A 85 -4.25 0.23 -9.55
CA ASN A 85 -3.92 0.85 -10.82
C ASN A 85 -2.71 0.20 -11.51
N HIS A 86 -1.74 -0.38 -10.79
CA HIS A 86 -0.63 -1.09 -11.40
C HIS A 86 -1.03 -2.46 -11.95
N ASP A 87 -2.08 -3.05 -11.44
CA ASP A 87 -2.68 -4.30 -11.92
C ASP A 87 -4.08 -4.11 -12.51
N GLU A 88 -4.38 -2.92 -13.02
CA GLU A 88 -5.67 -2.54 -13.63
C GLU A 88 -6.13 -3.48 -14.76
N ALA A 89 -5.22 -4.12 -15.47
CA ALA A 89 -5.55 -5.10 -16.50
C ALA A 89 -6.36 -6.29 -15.97
N LEU A 90 -6.29 -6.56 -14.66
CA LEU A 90 -7.11 -7.58 -14.02
C LEU A 90 -8.56 -7.14 -13.79
N ARG A 91 -8.87 -5.85 -13.96
CA ARG A 91 -10.24 -5.32 -13.86
C ARG A 91 -11.15 -5.82 -14.97
N ASP A 92 -10.58 -6.29 -16.08
CA ASP A 92 -11.35 -6.94 -17.15
C ASP A 92 -11.91 -8.32 -16.75
N TYR A 93 -11.42 -8.87 -15.63
CA TYR A 93 -11.77 -10.20 -15.11
C TYR A 93 -12.52 -10.14 -13.76
N LEU A 94 -13.10 -8.98 -13.42
CA LEU A 94 -13.92 -8.83 -12.22
C LEU A 94 -15.12 -9.79 -12.25
N GLU A 95 -15.57 -10.18 -11.06
CA GLU A 95 -16.65 -11.16 -10.86
C GLU A 95 -16.33 -12.59 -11.33
N HIS A 96 -15.10 -12.82 -11.83
CA HIS A 96 -14.63 -14.15 -12.13
C HIS A 96 -13.87 -14.73 -10.95
N ALA A 97 -14.02 -16.03 -10.74
CA ALA A 97 -13.24 -16.78 -9.76
C ALA A 97 -12.12 -17.55 -10.46
N PHE A 98 -10.91 -17.38 -9.98
CA PHE A 98 -9.76 -18.19 -10.39
C PHE A 98 -9.48 -19.23 -9.30
N GLY A 99 -10.17 -20.38 -9.41
CA GLY A 99 -10.17 -21.37 -8.34
C GLY A 99 -10.89 -20.84 -7.10
N ALA A 100 -10.19 -20.74 -5.97
CA ALA A 100 -10.71 -20.18 -4.73
C ALA A 100 -10.38 -18.68 -4.53
N ILE A 101 -9.86 -18.01 -5.57
CA ILE A 101 -9.58 -16.57 -5.56
C ILE A 101 -10.70 -15.83 -6.28
N VAL A 102 -11.37 -14.93 -5.59
CA VAL A 102 -12.46 -14.10 -6.14
C VAL A 102 -11.90 -12.71 -6.43
N MET A 103 -12.10 -12.23 -7.67
CA MET A 103 -11.72 -10.86 -8.07
C MET A 103 -12.92 -9.95 -8.04
N VAL A 104 -12.81 -8.84 -7.29
CA VAL A 104 -13.87 -7.84 -7.13
C VAL A 104 -13.27 -6.43 -7.18
N ARG A 105 -14.09 -5.44 -7.56
CA ARG A 105 -13.66 -4.04 -7.55
C ARG A 105 -13.58 -3.47 -6.13
N GLU A 106 -14.57 -3.80 -5.33
CA GLU A 106 -14.69 -3.44 -3.91
C GLU A 106 -15.22 -4.66 -3.15
N HIS A 107 -14.96 -4.72 -1.87
CA HIS A 107 -15.51 -5.77 -1.00
C HIS A 107 -15.97 -5.17 0.32
N VAL A 108 -16.95 -5.79 0.95
CA VAL A 108 -17.39 -5.42 2.30
C VAL A 108 -16.91 -6.50 3.27
N HIS A 109 -15.98 -6.13 4.13
CA HIS A 109 -15.55 -6.99 5.22
C HIS A 109 -16.39 -6.72 6.47
N VAL A 110 -16.92 -7.79 7.07
CA VAL A 110 -17.64 -7.71 8.35
C VAL A 110 -16.76 -8.33 9.43
N THR A 111 -16.32 -7.53 10.37
CA THR A 111 -15.51 -7.97 11.51
C THR A 111 -16.27 -8.89 12.45
N ALA A 112 -15.57 -9.62 13.31
CA ALA A 112 -16.20 -10.51 14.29
C ALA A 112 -17.11 -9.78 15.28
N ASP A 113 -16.86 -8.49 15.54
CA ASP A 113 -17.70 -7.61 16.36
C ASP A 113 -18.84 -6.90 15.59
N GLY A 114 -19.00 -7.22 14.28
CA GLY A 114 -20.12 -6.77 13.45
C GLY A 114 -19.91 -5.45 12.72
N ARG A 115 -18.77 -4.77 12.86
CA ARG A 115 -18.44 -3.55 12.08
C ARG A 115 -18.23 -3.88 10.61
N ARG A 116 -18.62 -2.95 9.74
CA ARG A 116 -18.58 -3.11 8.29
C ARG A 116 -17.53 -2.18 7.67
N PHE A 117 -16.51 -2.74 7.09
CA PHE A 117 -15.42 -2.00 6.42
C PHE A 117 -15.52 -2.17 4.91
N LEU A 118 -15.48 -1.05 4.19
CA LEU A 118 -15.30 -1.08 2.74
C LEU A 118 -13.83 -1.35 2.43
N LEU A 119 -13.56 -2.32 1.57
CA LEU A 119 -12.25 -2.60 1.02
C LEU A 119 -12.19 -2.07 -0.42
N THR A 120 -11.24 -1.19 -0.69
CA THR A 120 -10.93 -0.66 -2.02
C THR A 120 -9.45 -0.35 -2.10
N HIS A 121 -8.86 -0.37 -3.30
CA HIS A 121 -7.46 0.03 -3.41
C HIS A 121 -7.26 1.52 -3.09
N GLY A 122 -8.11 2.39 -3.65
CA GLY A 122 -8.08 3.83 -3.37
C GLY A 122 -7.68 4.70 -4.55
N ASP A 123 -7.16 4.14 -5.63
CA ASP A 123 -6.71 4.89 -6.81
C ASP A 123 -7.81 5.71 -7.49
N GLU A 124 -9.07 5.36 -7.32
CA GLU A 124 -10.22 6.10 -7.84
C GLU A 124 -10.40 7.49 -7.18
N TYR A 125 -9.82 7.69 -5.99
CA TYR A 125 -9.83 8.96 -5.28
C TYR A 125 -8.69 9.91 -5.69
N ASP A 126 -7.79 9.47 -6.58
CA ASP A 126 -6.68 10.27 -7.10
C ASP A 126 -7.12 11.50 -7.89
N GLN A 127 -8.32 11.52 -8.44
CA GLN A 127 -8.81 12.68 -9.21
C GLN A 127 -8.89 13.96 -8.35
N ILE A 128 -9.05 13.80 -7.04
CA ILE A 128 -8.97 14.88 -6.06
C ILE A 128 -7.51 15.26 -5.80
N THR A 129 -6.58 14.37 -6.10
CA THR A 129 -5.16 14.43 -5.73
C THR A 129 -4.21 14.47 -6.93
N THR A 130 -4.73 14.54 -8.16
CA THR A 130 -3.96 14.47 -9.44
C THR A 130 -2.78 15.45 -9.52
N TYR A 131 -2.78 16.51 -8.71
CA TYR A 131 -1.68 17.46 -8.60
C TYR A 131 -0.43 16.87 -7.90
N ALA A 132 -0.56 15.85 -7.07
CA ALA A 132 0.53 15.33 -6.25
C ALA A 132 1.33 14.22 -6.94
N ARG A 133 0.73 13.48 -7.88
CA ARG A 133 1.41 12.41 -8.63
C ARG A 133 2.60 12.93 -9.47
N TRP A 134 2.49 14.14 -10.02
CA TRP A 134 3.61 14.83 -10.70
C TRP A 134 4.76 15.16 -9.75
N LEU A 135 4.47 15.37 -8.49
CA LEU A 135 5.46 15.76 -7.48
C LEU A 135 6.23 14.58 -6.90
N SER A 136 5.63 13.38 -6.76
CA SER A 136 6.34 12.20 -6.27
C SER A 136 7.34 11.66 -7.31
N VAL A 137 6.94 11.59 -8.59
CA VAL A 137 7.84 11.16 -9.68
C VAL A 137 9.00 12.15 -9.89
N LEU A 138 8.76 13.45 -9.69
CA LEU A 138 9.81 14.47 -9.67
C LEU A 138 10.66 14.41 -8.39
N GLY A 139 10.11 13.95 -7.26
CA GLY A 139 10.80 13.85 -5.98
C GLY A 139 11.99 12.87 -6.02
N ASP A 140 11.79 11.68 -6.52
CA ASP A 140 12.83 10.63 -6.53
C ASP A 140 13.96 10.88 -7.54
N MET A 141 13.64 11.38 -8.72
CA MET A 141 14.66 11.79 -9.71
C MET A 141 15.35 13.10 -9.33
N SER A 142 14.63 14.02 -8.68
CA SER A 142 15.13 15.35 -8.33
C SER A 142 16.07 15.34 -7.14
N TYR A 143 15.87 14.46 -6.15
CA TYR A 143 16.68 14.50 -4.94
C TYR A 143 18.16 14.21 -5.20
N THR A 144 18.44 13.16 -5.95
CA THR A 144 19.83 12.79 -6.29
C THR A 144 20.45 13.81 -7.27
N TRP A 145 19.65 14.29 -8.23
CA TRP A 145 20.08 15.31 -9.20
C TRP A 145 20.21 16.69 -8.55
N LEU A 146 19.30 17.05 -7.63
CA LEU A 146 19.37 18.30 -6.87
C LEU A 146 20.62 18.38 -5.98
N LEU A 147 21.04 17.29 -5.37
CA LEU A 147 22.26 17.25 -4.57
C LEU A 147 23.51 17.48 -5.44
N GLN A 148 23.54 16.93 -6.63
CA GLN A 148 24.65 17.14 -7.58
C GLN A 148 24.62 18.55 -8.17
N VAL A 149 23.45 19.03 -8.60
CA VAL A 149 23.27 20.39 -9.12
C VAL A 149 23.54 21.43 -8.05
N ASN A 150 23.14 21.21 -6.80
CA ASN A 150 23.40 22.13 -5.71
C ASN A 150 24.90 22.24 -5.35
N ARG A 151 25.68 21.13 -5.46
CA ARG A 151 27.13 21.17 -5.36
C ARG A 151 27.75 22.03 -6.47
N MET A 152 27.28 21.85 -7.70
CA MET A 152 27.80 22.57 -8.88
C MET A 152 27.41 24.05 -8.83
N LEU A 153 26.14 24.36 -8.49
CA LEU A 153 25.66 25.74 -8.34
C LEU A 153 26.33 26.47 -7.18
N SER A 154 26.56 25.80 -6.04
CA SER A 154 27.27 26.39 -4.91
C SER A 154 28.73 26.69 -5.21
N TRP A 155 29.37 25.91 -6.06
CA TRP A 155 30.72 26.15 -6.56
C TRP A 155 30.76 27.33 -7.53
N TRP A 156 29.81 27.41 -8.50
CA TRP A 156 29.70 28.53 -9.45
C TRP A 156 29.33 29.85 -8.75
N ARG A 157 28.41 29.82 -7.79
CA ARG A 157 28.01 31.00 -7.00
C ARG A 157 29.15 31.58 -6.17
N ARG A 158 29.97 30.73 -5.55
CA ARG A 158 31.19 31.16 -4.86
C ARG A 158 32.18 31.84 -5.80
N LYS A 159 32.29 31.35 -7.04
CA LYS A 159 33.18 31.99 -8.07
C LYS A 159 32.61 33.32 -8.60
N LEU A 160 31.31 33.50 -8.62
CA LEU A 160 30.64 34.68 -9.18
C LEU A 160 30.22 35.70 -8.13
N GLY A 161 30.51 35.51 -6.84
CA GLY A 161 30.21 36.48 -5.78
C GLY A 161 28.72 36.71 -5.53
N ILE A 162 27.82 35.81 -5.95
CA ILE A 162 26.38 35.98 -5.83
C ILE A 162 25.92 35.53 -4.45
N ALA A 163 25.58 36.48 -3.57
CA ALA A 163 24.96 36.26 -2.27
C ALA A 163 23.46 36.04 -2.45
N GLY A 164 22.95 34.84 -2.13
CA GLY A 164 21.52 34.52 -2.10
C GLY A 164 21.30 33.20 -1.38
N HIS A 165 20.54 33.21 -0.30
CA HIS A 165 20.15 31.99 0.43
C HIS A 165 19.01 31.30 -0.30
N TRP A 166 19.29 30.23 -1.02
CA TRP A 166 18.30 29.24 -1.39
C TRP A 166 18.34 28.13 -0.33
N SER A 167 17.29 28.06 0.47
CA SER A 167 17.25 27.13 1.60
C SER A 167 16.71 25.78 1.13
N LEU A 168 17.58 24.75 1.07
CA LEU A 168 17.18 23.35 0.92
C LEU A 168 16.15 22.95 2.00
N ALA A 169 16.26 23.57 3.19
CA ALA A 169 15.31 23.35 4.29
C ALA A 169 13.91 23.84 3.93
N ASP A 170 13.76 24.99 3.25
CA ASP A 170 12.46 25.51 2.84
C ASP A 170 11.86 24.72 1.68
N TYR A 171 12.69 24.18 0.79
CA TYR A 171 12.24 23.27 -0.26
C TYR A 171 11.76 21.95 0.33
N ALA A 172 12.53 21.34 1.23
CA ALA A 172 12.16 20.12 1.92
C ALA A 172 10.88 20.31 2.76
N LYS A 173 10.79 21.42 3.51
CA LYS A 173 9.60 21.76 4.30
C LYS A 173 8.34 21.91 3.44
N ARG A 174 8.44 22.58 2.28
CA ARG A 174 7.31 22.72 1.34
C ARG A 174 6.88 21.39 0.74
N ASN A 175 7.81 20.49 0.45
CA ASN A 175 7.49 19.15 -0.09
C ASN A 175 6.84 18.27 0.98
N VAL A 176 7.32 18.29 2.22
CA VAL A 176 6.68 17.62 3.36
C VAL A 176 5.26 18.13 3.61
N GLN A 177 5.07 19.46 3.57
CA GLN A 177 3.73 20.05 3.73
C GLN A 177 2.77 19.65 2.59
N LYS A 178 3.26 19.59 1.34
CA LYS A 178 2.46 19.15 0.19
C LYS A 178 2.09 17.67 0.32
N ALA A 179 3.04 16.81 0.70
CA ALA A 179 2.79 15.39 0.92
C ALA A 179 1.75 15.19 2.05
N ALA A 180 1.90 15.90 3.17
CA ALA A 180 0.95 15.84 4.27
C ALA A 180 -0.45 16.32 3.87
N SER A 181 -0.53 17.40 3.08
CA SER A 181 -1.81 17.91 2.55
C SER A 181 -2.47 16.93 1.58
N PHE A 182 -1.67 16.25 0.76
CA PHE A 182 -2.13 15.19 -0.14
C PHE A 182 -2.72 14.01 0.63
N ILE A 183 -1.97 13.46 1.59
CA ILE A 183 -2.41 12.34 2.43
C ILE A 183 -3.72 12.72 3.14
N SER A 184 -3.78 13.90 3.77
CA SER A 184 -4.99 14.38 4.45
C SER A 184 -6.18 14.54 3.50
N GLY A 185 -5.95 15.07 2.29
CA GLY A 185 -7.00 15.22 1.27
C GLY A 185 -7.54 13.87 0.78
N PHE A 186 -6.66 12.89 0.56
CA PHE A 186 -7.04 11.54 0.17
C PHE A 186 -7.89 10.86 1.24
N GLU A 187 -7.43 10.91 2.50
CA GLU A 187 -8.14 10.29 3.61
C GLU A 187 -9.51 10.91 3.86
N THR A 188 -9.63 12.23 3.75
CA THR A 188 -10.93 12.92 3.88
C THR A 188 -11.87 12.55 2.74
N ALA A 189 -11.36 12.46 1.50
CA ALA A 189 -12.17 12.10 0.34
C ALA A 189 -12.74 10.69 0.44
N ILE A 190 -11.91 9.71 0.82
CA ILE A 190 -12.34 8.33 0.96
C ILE A 190 -13.28 8.16 2.17
N ALA A 191 -13.00 8.83 3.30
CA ALA A 191 -13.85 8.79 4.48
C ALA A 191 -15.25 9.35 4.18
N HIS A 192 -15.34 10.49 3.48
CA HIS A 192 -16.61 11.08 3.08
C HIS A 192 -17.42 10.14 2.17
N HIS A 193 -16.77 9.49 1.19
CA HIS A 193 -17.43 8.52 0.32
C HIS A 193 -17.98 7.33 1.12
N VAL A 194 -17.19 6.79 2.05
CA VAL A 194 -17.54 5.62 2.87
C VAL A 194 -18.65 5.94 3.86
N HIS A 195 -18.60 7.14 4.47
CA HIS A 195 -19.67 7.63 5.36
C HIS A 195 -21.01 7.70 4.63
N GLY A 196 -21.04 8.24 3.41
CA GLY A 196 -22.26 8.33 2.59
C GLY A 196 -22.87 6.97 2.22
N ARG A 197 -22.11 5.87 2.33
CA ARG A 197 -22.56 4.49 2.07
C ARG A 197 -22.91 3.71 3.34
N GLY A 198 -22.79 4.31 4.51
CA GLY A 198 -23.18 3.70 5.80
C GLY A 198 -22.24 2.59 6.28
N PHE A 199 -20.94 2.71 6.02
CA PHE A 199 -19.91 1.83 6.57
C PHE A 199 -19.25 2.45 7.81
N ASP A 200 -18.71 1.60 8.68
CA ASP A 200 -17.99 2.02 9.90
C ASP A 200 -16.54 2.44 9.60
N GLY A 201 -16.01 1.98 8.47
CA GLY A 201 -14.65 2.32 8.09
C GLY A 201 -14.26 1.84 6.70
N VAL A 202 -13.01 2.10 6.35
CA VAL A 202 -12.37 1.69 5.10
C VAL A 202 -11.02 1.05 5.35
N ILE A 203 -10.68 0.06 4.53
CA ILE A 203 -9.35 -0.55 4.45
C ILE A 203 -8.85 -0.37 3.02
N CYS A 204 -7.72 0.31 2.86
CA CYS A 204 -7.16 0.63 1.54
C CYS A 204 -5.63 0.52 1.51
N GLY A 205 -5.04 0.77 0.33
CA GLY A 205 -3.61 0.89 0.07
C GLY A 205 -3.27 2.20 -0.62
N HIS A 206 -2.58 2.11 -1.77
CA HIS A 206 -2.33 3.14 -2.77
C HIS A 206 -1.35 4.25 -2.36
N ILE A 207 -1.53 4.88 -1.20
CA ILE A 207 -0.66 5.98 -0.76
C ILE A 207 0.55 5.53 0.06
N HIS A 208 0.76 4.23 0.23
CA HIS A 208 1.90 3.61 0.93
C HIS A 208 2.15 4.18 2.34
N THR A 209 1.09 4.62 3.03
CA THR A 209 1.21 5.25 4.36
C THR A 209 0.45 4.43 5.39
N PRO A 210 1.11 3.44 6.02
CA PRO A 210 0.44 2.51 6.93
C PRO A 210 -0.06 3.22 8.19
N VAL A 211 -1.37 3.15 8.43
CA VAL A 211 -2.02 3.81 9.57
C VAL A 211 -3.37 3.18 9.88
N ILE A 212 -3.75 3.22 11.17
CA ILE A 212 -5.13 3.08 11.63
C ILE A 212 -5.47 4.34 12.41
N ARG A 213 -6.48 5.09 11.97
CA ARG A 213 -6.91 6.30 12.65
C ARG A 213 -8.37 6.64 12.38
N GLN A 214 -8.94 7.46 13.24
CA GLN A 214 -10.25 8.05 13.02
C GLN A 214 -10.12 9.27 12.08
N VAL A 215 -10.96 9.29 11.04
CA VAL A 215 -11.15 10.44 10.14
C VAL A 215 -12.63 10.75 10.14
N GLU A 216 -13.03 11.85 10.79
CA GLU A 216 -14.43 12.15 11.11
C GLU A 216 -15.08 10.96 11.86
N ASP A 217 -16.18 10.41 11.37
CA ASP A 217 -16.89 9.29 11.95
C ASP A 217 -16.45 7.92 11.37
N ILE A 218 -15.42 7.91 10.52
CA ILE A 218 -14.95 6.72 9.82
C ILE A 218 -13.61 6.24 10.36
N ILE A 219 -13.49 4.93 10.59
CA ILE A 219 -12.19 4.31 10.88
C ILE A 219 -11.44 4.11 9.57
N TYR A 220 -10.43 4.93 9.33
CA TYR A 220 -9.54 4.83 8.18
C TYR A 220 -8.37 3.90 8.48
N MET A 221 -8.13 2.93 7.60
CA MET A 221 -7.01 1.98 7.68
C MET A 221 -6.30 1.91 6.34
N ASN A 222 -4.98 2.11 6.35
CA ASN A 222 -4.13 1.88 5.20
C ASN A 222 -3.15 0.76 5.49
N CYS A 223 -3.08 -0.24 4.61
CA CYS A 223 -2.23 -1.43 4.79
C CYS A 223 -0.73 -1.11 4.69
N GLY A 224 -0.38 0.05 4.09
CA GLY A 224 0.99 0.36 3.72
C GLY A 224 1.41 -0.38 2.46
N ASP A 225 2.64 -0.87 2.43
CA ASP A 225 3.24 -1.49 1.25
C ASP A 225 4.26 -2.58 1.62
N TRP A 226 4.74 -3.31 0.61
CA TRP A 226 5.83 -4.29 0.70
C TRP A 226 7.06 -3.86 -0.11
N VAL A 227 7.26 -2.57 -0.22
CA VAL A 227 8.42 -1.90 -0.84
C VAL A 227 9.29 -1.26 0.24
N ASP A 228 8.68 -0.51 1.17
CA ASP A 228 9.36 0.25 2.22
C ASP A 228 8.86 -0.12 3.62
N SER A 229 7.56 0.06 3.88
CA SER A 229 6.98 -0.10 5.22
C SER A 229 6.89 -1.56 5.70
N CYS A 230 6.79 -2.52 4.79
CA CYS A 230 6.61 -3.96 5.05
C CYS A 230 5.52 -4.23 6.08
N SER A 231 4.33 -3.71 5.83
CA SER A 231 3.21 -3.69 6.78
C SER A 231 1.95 -4.34 6.24
N ALA A 232 1.05 -4.66 7.15
CA ALA A 232 -0.25 -5.26 6.88
C ALA A 232 -1.26 -4.85 7.95
N ILE A 233 -2.55 -4.92 7.62
CA ILE A 233 -3.62 -4.91 8.62
C ILE A 233 -4.00 -6.36 8.94
N VAL A 234 -4.25 -6.65 10.20
CA VAL A 234 -4.79 -7.94 10.65
C VAL A 234 -6.07 -7.73 11.43
N GLU A 235 -6.99 -8.67 11.31
CA GLU A 235 -8.14 -8.81 12.20
C GLU A 235 -7.90 -10.01 13.12
N HIS A 236 -7.89 -9.78 14.42
CA HIS A 236 -7.85 -10.82 15.43
C HIS A 236 -9.18 -11.59 15.48
N LEU A 237 -9.17 -12.76 16.15
CA LEU A 237 -10.38 -13.60 16.27
C LEU A 237 -11.53 -12.92 17.01
N ASP A 238 -11.22 -11.91 17.83
CA ASP A 238 -12.19 -11.10 18.59
C ASP A 238 -12.71 -9.87 17.84
N GLY A 239 -12.28 -9.64 16.59
CA GLY A 239 -12.66 -8.50 15.75
C GLY A 239 -11.77 -7.27 15.93
N ARG A 240 -10.76 -7.30 16.81
CA ARG A 240 -9.78 -6.22 16.94
C ARG A 240 -8.94 -6.10 15.67
N MET A 241 -8.83 -4.87 15.17
CA MET A 241 -7.97 -4.56 14.01
C MET A 241 -6.62 -4.03 14.51
N ALA A 242 -5.54 -4.49 13.89
CA ALA A 242 -4.19 -4.03 14.21
C ALA A 242 -3.35 -3.81 12.95
N LEU A 243 -2.53 -2.76 12.97
CA LEU A 243 -1.45 -2.56 12.00
C LEU A 243 -0.22 -3.31 12.53
N VAL A 244 0.34 -4.15 11.70
CA VAL A 244 1.54 -4.95 12.01
C VAL A 244 2.61 -4.74 10.96
N ARG A 245 3.88 -4.82 11.36
CA ARG A 245 5.03 -4.78 10.45
C ARG A 245 5.81 -6.08 10.54
N GLN A 246 6.56 -6.35 9.48
CA GLN A 246 7.48 -7.49 9.49
C GLN A 246 8.48 -7.36 10.64
N GLY A 247 8.53 -8.39 11.49
CA GLY A 247 9.38 -8.44 12.69
C GLY A 247 8.73 -7.96 13.97
N ASP A 248 7.50 -7.40 13.91
CA ASP A 248 6.73 -7.08 15.12
C ASP A 248 6.22 -8.36 15.78
N THR A 249 6.18 -8.35 17.11
CA THR A 249 5.37 -9.30 17.87
C THR A 249 3.93 -8.80 17.86
N LEU A 250 2.95 -9.69 17.63
CA LEU A 250 1.53 -9.28 17.70
C LEU A 250 1.23 -8.67 19.08
N PRO A 251 0.61 -7.49 19.10
CA PRO A 251 0.20 -6.84 20.35
C PRO A 251 -0.95 -7.57 21.03
#